data_2a7af0338591f35b185339a74b2d2850
#
_entry.id   2a7af0338591f35b185339a74b2d2850
#
_cell.length_a   1.000
_cell.length_b   1.000
_cell.length_c   1.000
_cell.angle_alpha   90.00
_cell.angle_beta   90.00
_cell.angle_gamma   90.00
#
_symmetry.space_group_name_H-M   'P 1'
#
loop_
_entity.id
_entity.type
_entity.pdbx_description
1 polymer ?
#
loop_
_entity_poly.entity_id
_entity_poly.type
_entity_poly.pdbx_seq_one_letter_code
_entity_poly.pdbx_strand_id
1 'polypeptide(L)'
;MNKIVLRNVSKVKGDGIFYKSYIKFNLRKYENIINFETKLNFSTNKKNEENPLKKKKSIFLTWKCFVFNLGLCIPTLYLYKLQCDKKNGRKNHIGKTRVENIGKPLIGGNFTLIDYNGNIVTNQTFKGKYCLIYFGFTYCPDICPQELEKQTIVFEKISKKYGDIVTPIFITVDPNRDTVAQINYYCKSFNPKLIGLTGTKDLIKHAAKLFRVYYNEHITDMGNTNQTVTDQNKYNYLIDHSIIHYLLDTEGKFVDFFGKNCTINEMVDRISQYLDEHIASQKK
;
A
#
# COMPACT_ATOMS: atom_id res chain seq x y z
N MET A 1 3.09 36.85 -1.92
CA MET A 1 2.10 36.95 -3.03
C MET A 1 2.24 35.69 -3.89
N ASN A 2 1.49 34.63 -3.59
CA ASN A 2 1.46 33.45 -4.46
C ASN A 2 -0.01 33.18 -4.81
N LYS A 3 -0.35 33.38 -6.07
CA LYS A 3 -1.67 33.12 -6.66
C LYS A 3 -1.85 31.61 -6.83
N ILE A 4 -2.82 31.04 -6.12
CA ILE A 4 -3.31 29.69 -6.38
C ILE A 4 -4.31 29.78 -7.53
N VAL A 5 -4.00 29.14 -8.65
CA VAL A 5 -4.86 29.02 -9.82
C VAL A 5 -5.85 27.87 -9.56
N LEU A 6 -7.10 28.22 -9.33
CA LEU A 6 -8.22 27.25 -9.31
C LEU A 6 -8.60 26.92 -10.76
N ARG A 7 -8.35 25.69 -11.21
CA ARG A 7 -8.90 25.15 -12.45
C ARG A 7 -10.28 24.55 -12.20
N ASN A 8 -11.19 24.88 -13.08
CA ASN A 8 -12.60 24.53 -13.12
C ASN A 8 -12.85 23.03 -12.96
N VAL A 9 -13.71 22.68 -11.99
CA VAL A 9 -14.36 21.37 -11.90
C VAL A 9 -15.79 21.56 -12.40
N SER A 10 -16.13 20.85 -13.47
CA SER A 10 -17.45 20.79 -14.08
C SER A 10 -18.50 20.21 -13.12
N LYS A 11 -19.68 20.80 -13.13
CA LYS A 11 -20.86 20.45 -12.36
C LYS A 11 -21.25 18.97 -12.54
N VAL A 12 -21.19 18.19 -11.45
CA VAL A 12 -22.03 17.01 -11.26
C VAL A 12 -23.03 17.35 -10.16
N LYS A 13 -24.33 17.36 -10.52
CA LYS A 13 -25.45 17.45 -9.58
C LYS A 13 -25.63 16.09 -8.90
N GLY A 14 -25.46 16.03 -7.59
CA GLY A 14 -25.74 14.87 -6.75
C GLY A 14 -25.51 15.24 -5.28
N ASP A 15 -26.56 15.29 -4.54
CA ASP A 15 -26.78 15.40 -3.09
C ASP A 15 -25.66 15.87 -2.16
N GLY A 16 -25.71 17.18 -1.89
CA GLY A 16 -24.71 17.94 -1.16
C GLY A 16 -24.77 17.90 0.38
N ILE A 17 -25.16 16.81 1.05
CA ILE A 17 -25.26 16.76 2.52
C ILE A 17 -24.03 16.10 3.14
N PHE A 18 -23.47 15.08 2.54
CA PHE A 18 -22.29 14.36 3.07
C PHE A 18 -20.98 15.13 2.94
N TYR A 19 -20.81 15.93 1.91
CA TYR A 19 -19.56 16.69 1.69
C TYR A 19 -19.39 17.87 2.67
N LYS A 20 -20.48 18.48 3.10
CA LYS A 20 -20.44 19.59 4.09
C LYS A 20 -20.06 19.13 5.51
N SER A 21 -20.40 17.91 5.89
CA SER A 21 -20.04 17.37 7.21
C SER A 21 -18.57 16.98 7.30
N TYR A 22 -17.97 16.47 6.23
CA TYR A 22 -16.57 16.09 6.17
C TYR A 22 -15.61 17.29 6.24
N ILE A 23 -15.94 18.37 5.54
CA ILE A 23 -15.18 19.63 5.58
C ILE A 23 -15.27 20.29 6.96
N LYS A 24 -16.44 20.29 7.61
CA LYS A 24 -16.60 20.84 8.97
C LYS A 24 -15.83 20.05 10.03
N PHE A 25 -15.71 18.73 9.89
CA PHE A 25 -14.97 17.88 10.83
C PHE A 25 -13.46 18.12 10.74
N ASN A 26 -12.92 18.30 9.55
CA ASN A 26 -11.49 18.56 9.34
C ASN A 26 -11.10 19.99 9.77
N LEU A 27 -11.93 20.99 9.53
CA LEU A 27 -11.64 22.36 9.97
C LEU A 27 -11.60 22.49 11.50
N ARG A 28 -12.48 21.79 12.25
CA ARG A 28 -12.41 21.76 13.72
C ARG A 28 -11.12 21.15 14.27
N LYS A 29 -10.55 20.19 13.56
CA LYS A 29 -9.28 19.56 13.96
C LYS A 29 -8.09 20.51 13.80
N TYR A 30 -8.11 21.37 12.78
CA TYR A 30 -7.08 22.39 12.56
C TYR A 30 -7.21 23.61 13.50
N GLU A 31 -8.42 24.02 13.82
CA GLU A 31 -8.64 25.10 14.80
C GLU A 31 -8.12 24.74 16.21
N ASN A 32 -8.23 23.48 16.62
CA ASN A 32 -7.69 23.01 17.89
C ASN A 32 -6.15 22.97 17.93
N ILE A 33 -5.48 22.80 16.79
CA ILE A 33 -4.02 22.84 16.69
C ILE A 33 -3.52 24.29 16.76
N ILE A 34 -4.18 25.21 16.10
CA ILE A 34 -3.82 26.64 16.07
C ILE A 34 -4.06 27.28 17.47
N ASN A 35 -5.13 26.88 18.17
CA ASN A 35 -5.42 27.39 19.52
C ASN A 35 -4.50 26.83 20.62
N PHE A 36 -3.77 25.74 20.36
CA PHE A 36 -2.78 25.21 21.30
C PHE A 36 -1.46 26.01 21.25
N GLU A 37 -1.07 26.52 20.10
CA GLU A 37 0.16 27.33 19.96
C GLU A 37 0.01 28.77 20.47
N THR A 38 -1.20 29.33 20.53
CA THR A 38 -1.43 30.71 21.01
C THR A 38 -1.60 30.85 22.51
N LYS A 39 -1.60 29.76 23.30
CA LYS A 39 -1.71 29.81 24.76
C LYS A 39 -0.39 29.83 25.51
N LEU A 40 0.74 29.94 24.83
CA LEU A 40 2.02 30.28 25.49
C LEU A 40 2.14 31.79 25.63
N ASN A 41 1.23 32.40 26.39
CA ASN A 41 1.34 33.77 26.82
C ASN A 41 2.33 33.89 27.96
N PHE A 42 3.43 34.52 27.69
CA PHE A 42 4.36 35.05 28.67
C PHE A 42 3.62 36.01 29.60
N SER A 43 3.43 35.62 30.86
CA SER A 43 3.02 36.51 31.92
C SER A 43 4.19 37.40 32.29
N THR A 44 4.20 38.64 31.78
CA THR A 44 5.11 39.69 32.25
C THR A 44 4.53 40.32 33.50
N ASN A 45 4.91 39.85 34.67
CA ASN A 45 4.71 40.57 35.92
C ASN A 45 5.85 41.58 36.10
N LYS A 46 5.53 42.89 35.91
CA LYS A 46 6.34 44.00 36.36
C LYS A 46 6.19 44.07 37.90
N LYS A 47 7.29 43.89 38.64
CA LYS A 47 7.52 44.56 39.92
C LYS A 47 8.99 44.96 39.97
N ASN A 48 9.18 46.29 40.15
CA ASN A 48 10.43 46.96 40.36
C ASN A 48 10.99 46.50 41.71
N GLU A 49 12.26 46.11 41.72
CA GLU A 49 13.17 46.35 42.84
C GLU A 49 14.60 46.30 42.30
N GLU A 50 15.28 47.40 42.48
CA GLU A 50 16.67 47.62 42.13
C GLU A 50 17.57 46.84 43.09
N ASN A 51 18.40 45.96 42.56
CA ASN A 51 19.65 45.55 43.22
C ASN A 51 20.68 45.23 42.12
N PRO A 52 21.90 45.80 42.21
CA PRO A 52 22.92 45.63 41.17
C PRO A 52 23.65 44.30 41.37
N LEU A 53 23.05 43.20 40.93
CA LEU A 53 23.74 41.92 40.90
C LEU A 53 24.44 41.78 39.52
N LYS A 54 25.76 41.63 39.61
CA LYS A 54 26.70 41.36 38.51
C LYS A 54 26.10 40.42 37.49
N LYS A 55 25.86 40.92 36.25
CA LYS A 55 25.53 40.10 35.07
C LYS A 55 26.63 39.06 34.86
N LYS A 56 26.42 37.83 35.31
CA LYS A 56 27.18 36.66 34.82
C LYS A 56 26.90 36.51 33.33
N LYS A 57 27.85 36.90 32.47
CA LYS A 57 27.79 36.60 31.04
C LYS A 57 27.64 35.11 30.87
N SER A 58 26.52 34.67 30.33
CA SER A 58 26.29 33.24 30.05
C SER A 58 27.35 32.79 29.08
N ILE A 59 28.17 31.84 29.47
CA ILE A 59 29.28 31.26 28.73
C ILE A 59 28.77 30.61 27.43
N PHE A 60 27.50 30.25 27.38
CA PHE A 60 26.86 29.57 26.23
C PHE A 60 26.57 30.49 25.05
N LEU A 61 26.65 31.80 25.17
CA LEU A 61 26.31 32.76 24.11
C LEU A 61 27.52 33.46 23.51
N THR A 62 28.73 32.95 23.70
CA THR A 62 29.94 33.50 23.12
C THR A 62 30.16 32.95 21.71
N TRP A 63 30.50 33.83 20.72
CA TRP A 63 30.84 33.45 19.35
C TRP A 63 31.78 32.22 19.27
N LYS A 64 32.73 32.13 20.22
CA LYS A 64 33.64 30.98 20.31
C LYS A 64 32.95 29.66 20.59
N CYS A 65 31.90 29.62 21.42
CA CYS A 65 31.10 28.41 21.65
C CYS A 65 30.26 28.03 20.42
N PHE A 66 29.77 29.02 19.65
CA PHE A 66 29.07 28.76 18.41
C PHE A 66 29.96 28.11 17.36
N VAL A 67 31.18 28.63 17.17
CA VAL A 67 32.18 28.07 16.24
C VAL A 67 32.61 26.66 16.71
N PHE A 68 32.77 26.44 18.01
CA PHE A 68 33.12 25.12 18.54
C PHE A 68 31.99 24.08 18.31
N ASN A 69 30.73 24.46 18.53
CA ASN A 69 29.60 23.59 18.26
C ASN A 69 29.44 23.31 16.76
N LEU A 70 29.67 24.30 15.90
CA LEU A 70 29.65 24.11 14.45
C LEU A 70 30.74 23.13 14.00
N GLY A 71 31.95 23.23 14.59
CA GLY A 71 33.06 22.31 14.34
C GLY A 71 32.79 20.88 14.79
N LEU A 72 31.96 20.67 15.83
CA LEU A 72 31.52 19.35 16.30
C LEU A 72 30.38 18.77 15.44
N CYS A 73 29.49 19.63 14.92
CA CYS A 73 28.36 19.20 14.10
C CYS A 73 28.79 18.55 12.76
N ILE A 74 29.85 19.07 12.14
CA ILE A 74 30.31 18.57 10.82
C ILE A 74 30.79 17.09 10.93
N PRO A 75 31.70 16.71 11.83
CA PRO A 75 32.12 15.32 11.97
C PRO A 75 31.01 14.39 12.46
N THR A 76 30.08 14.86 13.33
CA THR A 76 28.95 14.04 13.76
C THR A 76 27.98 13.75 12.60
N LEU A 77 27.67 14.74 11.76
CA LEU A 77 26.86 14.55 10.56
C LEU A 77 27.56 13.62 9.55
N TYR A 78 28.88 13.75 9.41
CA TYR A 78 29.66 12.86 8.55
C TYR A 78 29.65 11.41 9.06
N LEU A 79 29.84 11.20 10.36
CA LEU A 79 29.75 9.87 10.97
C LEU A 79 28.32 9.30 10.88
N TYR A 80 27.31 10.12 11.07
CA TYR A 80 25.92 9.71 10.87
C TYR A 80 25.65 9.27 9.44
N LYS A 81 26.15 10.02 8.44
CA LYS A 81 26.05 9.65 7.03
C LYS A 81 26.74 8.31 6.76
N LEU A 82 27.96 8.12 7.26
CA LEU A 82 28.67 6.84 7.13
C LEU A 82 27.93 5.66 7.78
N GLN A 83 27.23 5.88 8.90
CA GLN A 83 26.40 4.84 9.51
C GLN A 83 25.14 4.55 8.69
N CYS A 84 24.52 5.57 8.11
CA CYS A 84 23.38 5.40 7.21
C CYS A 84 23.78 4.64 5.94
N ASP A 85 24.92 4.98 5.35
CA ASP A 85 25.44 4.30 4.15
C ASP A 85 25.80 2.82 4.45
N LYS A 86 26.38 2.54 5.63
CA LYS A 86 26.60 1.16 6.10
C LYS A 86 25.30 0.39 6.33
N LYS A 87 24.26 1.04 6.86
CA LYS A 87 22.93 0.41 7.02
C LYS A 87 22.24 0.15 5.68
N ASN A 88 22.37 1.07 4.73
CA ASN A 88 21.81 0.91 3.38
C ASN A 88 22.61 -0.13 2.58
N GLY A 89 23.94 -0.14 2.69
CA GLY A 89 24.78 -1.18 2.11
C GLY A 89 24.49 -2.59 2.67
N ARG A 90 24.18 -2.71 3.97
CA ARG A 90 23.74 -4.00 4.55
C ARG A 90 22.37 -4.46 4.02
N LYS A 91 21.43 -3.55 3.75
CA LYS A 91 20.16 -3.92 3.13
C LYS A 91 20.35 -4.45 1.71
N ASN A 92 21.31 -3.92 0.96
CA ASN A 92 21.62 -4.39 -0.39
C ASN A 92 22.42 -5.71 -0.37
N HIS A 93 23.13 -6.04 0.71
CA HIS A 93 23.85 -7.31 0.86
C HIS A 93 22.99 -8.46 1.41
N ILE A 94 21.91 -8.16 2.14
CA ILE A 94 20.98 -9.20 2.64
C ILE A 94 20.21 -9.87 1.48
N GLY A 95 20.09 -9.18 0.33
CA GLY A 95 19.53 -9.78 -0.90
C GLY A 95 20.46 -10.76 -1.64
N LYS A 96 21.72 -10.88 -1.27
CA LYS A 96 22.70 -11.69 -2.04
C LYS A 96 23.16 -13.00 -1.40
N THR A 97 22.76 -13.27 -0.16
CA THR A 97 22.98 -14.59 0.40
C THR A 97 21.79 -15.46 0.05
N ARG A 98 21.89 -16.18 -1.05
CA ARG A 98 20.99 -17.28 -1.43
C ARG A 98 21.06 -18.31 -0.30
N VAL A 99 20.18 -18.16 0.69
CA VAL A 99 19.94 -19.19 1.68
C VAL A 99 19.17 -20.29 0.95
N GLU A 100 19.90 -21.20 0.34
CA GLU A 100 19.32 -22.38 -0.29
C GLU A 100 18.60 -23.18 0.79
N ASN A 101 17.28 -23.23 0.66
CA ASN A 101 16.40 -24.26 1.20
C ASN A 101 16.17 -24.39 2.71
N ILE A 102 16.39 -23.38 3.53
CA ILE A 102 15.90 -23.41 4.91
C ILE A 102 14.67 -22.52 5.01
N GLY A 103 13.47 -23.14 5.03
CA GLY A 103 12.23 -22.48 5.45
C GLY A 103 11.58 -21.51 4.45
N LYS A 104 11.64 -21.76 3.14
CA LYS A 104 10.73 -21.04 2.23
C LYS A 104 9.31 -21.27 2.69
N PRO A 105 8.54 -20.20 2.98
CA PRO A 105 7.15 -20.37 3.37
C PRO A 105 6.41 -21.12 2.24
N LEU A 106 5.70 -22.18 2.57
CA LEU A 106 4.77 -22.86 1.66
C LEU A 106 3.62 -21.89 1.36
N ILE A 107 3.82 -21.01 0.38
CA ILE A 107 2.83 -20.09 -0.16
C ILE A 107 2.58 -20.47 -1.60
N GLY A 108 1.32 -20.40 -2.03
CA GLY A 108 0.90 -20.88 -3.35
C GLY A 108 0.64 -22.38 -3.37
N GLY A 109 0.31 -22.90 -4.52
CA GLY A 109 -0.04 -24.31 -4.73
C GLY A 109 -1.06 -24.46 -5.86
N ASN A 110 -1.62 -25.68 -5.96
CA ASN A 110 -2.60 -25.97 -6.99
C ASN A 110 -3.96 -25.42 -6.60
N PHE A 111 -4.44 -24.46 -7.36
CA PHE A 111 -5.79 -23.91 -7.25
C PHE A 111 -6.57 -24.15 -8.55
N THR A 112 -7.89 -24.15 -8.43
CA THR A 112 -8.83 -24.21 -9.55
C THR A 112 -9.83 -23.10 -9.36
N LEU A 113 -9.96 -22.21 -10.35
CA LEU A 113 -10.84 -21.05 -10.34
C LEU A 113 -11.54 -20.91 -11.70
N ILE A 114 -12.36 -19.88 -11.84
CA ILE A 114 -13.09 -19.57 -13.08
C ILE A 114 -12.63 -18.20 -13.57
N ASP A 115 -12.30 -18.11 -14.84
CA ASP A 115 -11.90 -16.88 -15.48
C ASP A 115 -13.11 -16.01 -15.87
N TYR A 116 -12.82 -14.83 -16.41
CA TYR A 116 -13.84 -13.88 -16.88
C TYR A 116 -14.63 -14.36 -18.13
N ASN A 117 -14.23 -15.46 -18.77
CA ASN A 117 -14.97 -16.09 -19.87
C ASN A 117 -15.82 -17.27 -19.37
N GLY A 118 -15.75 -17.60 -18.09
CA GLY A 118 -16.41 -18.76 -17.50
C GLY A 118 -15.64 -20.09 -17.66
N ASN A 119 -14.39 -20.05 -18.12
CA ASN A 119 -13.56 -21.22 -18.25
C ASN A 119 -12.91 -21.60 -16.93
N ILE A 120 -12.73 -22.90 -16.71
CA ILE A 120 -11.97 -23.39 -15.56
C ILE A 120 -10.48 -23.16 -15.84
N VAL A 121 -9.81 -22.46 -14.91
CA VAL A 121 -8.38 -22.19 -14.95
C VAL A 121 -7.71 -22.74 -13.70
N THR A 122 -6.47 -23.16 -13.85
CA THR A 122 -5.63 -23.65 -12.76
C THR A 122 -4.29 -22.90 -12.77
N ASN A 123 -3.47 -23.09 -11.77
CA ASN A 123 -2.09 -22.57 -11.80
C ASN A 123 -1.29 -23.08 -13.01
N GLN A 124 -1.66 -24.24 -13.59
CA GLN A 124 -1.03 -24.77 -14.82
C GLN A 124 -1.31 -23.91 -16.05
N THR A 125 -2.47 -23.24 -16.11
CA THR A 125 -2.88 -22.36 -17.21
C THR A 125 -1.92 -21.17 -17.38
N PHE A 126 -1.26 -20.76 -16.31
CA PHE A 126 -0.36 -19.62 -16.30
C PHE A 126 1.12 -19.99 -16.37
N LYS A 127 1.46 -21.27 -16.57
CA LYS A 127 2.85 -21.71 -16.73
C LYS A 127 3.53 -21.03 -17.92
N GLY A 128 4.82 -20.78 -17.77
CA GLY A 128 5.63 -20.09 -18.77
C GLY A 128 5.70 -18.58 -18.59
N LYS A 129 4.85 -17.99 -17.71
CA LYS A 129 4.88 -16.57 -17.36
C LYS A 129 4.95 -16.39 -15.84
N TYR A 130 5.54 -15.30 -15.42
CA TYR A 130 5.40 -14.85 -14.03
C TYR A 130 3.99 -14.39 -13.79
N CYS A 131 3.47 -14.63 -12.58
CA CYS A 131 2.13 -14.17 -12.18
C CYS A 131 2.23 -13.17 -11.03
N LEU A 132 1.66 -11.99 -11.21
CA LEU A 132 1.50 -11.01 -10.14
C LEU A 132 0.06 -11.04 -9.68
N ILE A 133 -0.19 -11.69 -8.52
CA ILE A 133 -1.53 -11.98 -8.00
C ILE A 133 -1.89 -11.02 -6.89
N TYR A 134 -3.10 -10.46 -6.95
CA TYR A 134 -3.71 -9.69 -5.90
C TYR A 134 -5.07 -10.27 -5.50
N PHE A 135 -5.33 -10.37 -4.19
CA PHE A 135 -6.62 -10.79 -3.65
C PHE A 135 -7.40 -9.58 -3.19
N GLY A 136 -8.67 -9.48 -3.58
CA GLY A 136 -9.53 -8.35 -3.24
C GLY A 136 -10.98 -8.62 -3.56
N PHE A 137 -11.82 -7.59 -3.63
CA PHE A 137 -13.23 -7.70 -4.04
C PHE A 137 -13.68 -6.41 -4.73
N THR A 138 -14.65 -6.52 -5.66
CA THR A 138 -15.01 -5.40 -6.54
C THR A 138 -15.77 -4.30 -5.83
N TYR A 139 -16.39 -4.60 -4.71
CA TYR A 139 -17.15 -3.64 -3.87
C TYR A 139 -16.29 -2.95 -2.80
N CYS A 140 -14.96 -3.11 -2.84
CA CYS A 140 -14.06 -2.39 -1.94
C CYS A 140 -14.02 -0.91 -2.33
N PRO A 141 -14.35 0.01 -1.39
CA PRO A 141 -14.51 1.43 -1.74
C PRO A 141 -13.19 2.18 -1.88
N ASP A 142 -12.07 1.65 -1.39
CA ASP A 142 -10.84 2.43 -1.23
C ASP A 142 -9.57 1.65 -1.60
N ILE A 143 -9.25 0.59 -0.89
CA ILE A 143 -7.93 -0.07 -0.96
C ILE A 143 -7.75 -0.85 -2.26
N CYS A 144 -8.74 -1.66 -2.68
CA CYS A 144 -8.59 -2.50 -3.87
C CYS A 144 -8.38 -1.70 -5.14
N PRO A 145 -9.12 -0.59 -5.41
CA PRO A 145 -8.84 0.24 -6.57
C PRO A 145 -7.41 0.79 -6.60
N GLN A 146 -6.91 1.30 -5.46
CA GLN A 146 -5.55 1.84 -5.36
C GLN A 146 -4.48 0.78 -5.61
N GLU A 147 -4.65 -0.42 -5.05
CA GLU A 147 -3.68 -1.50 -5.24
C GLU A 147 -3.73 -2.09 -6.66
N LEU A 148 -4.90 -2.12 -7.33
CA LEU A 148 -5.00 -2.54 -8.73
C LEU A 148 -4.43 -1.49 -9.69
N GLU A 149 -4.61 -0.21 -9.41
CA GLU A 149 -3.94 0.86 -10.16
C GLU A 149 -2.42 0.74 -10.04
N LYS A 150 -1.91 0.54 -8.84
CA LYS A 150 -0.50 0.27 -8.56
C LYS A 150 0.01 -0.96 -9.32
N GLN A 151 -0.73 -2.08 -9.27
CA GLN A 151 -0.41 -3.31 -10.01
C GLN A 151 -0.34 -3.06 -11.51
N THR A 152 -1.28 -2.29 -12.05
CA THR A 152 -1.33 -1.92 -13.46
C THR A 152 -0.09 -1.11 -13.88
N ILE A 153 0.27 -0.09 -13.11
CA ILE A 153 1.46 0.73 -13.39
C ILE A 153 2.74 -0.12 -13.34
N VAL A 154 2.86 -1.01 -12.36
CA VAL A 154 3.99 -1.95 -12.25
C VAL A 154 4.04 -2.86 -13.46
N PHE A 155 2.90 -3.47 -13.83
CA PHE A 155 2.79 -4.34 -14.99
C PHE A 155 3.19 -3.62 -16.30
N GLU A 156 2.73 -2.39 -16.53
CA GLU A 156 3.05 -1.61 -17.72
C GLU A 156 4.54 -1.30 -17.81
N LYS A 157 5.16 -0.89 -16.70
CA LYS A 157 6.61 -0.63 -16.65
C LYS A 157 7.42 -1.90 -16.96
N ILE A 158 7.04 -3.04 -16.40
CA ILE A 158 7.70 -4.33 -16.62
C ILE A 158 7.46 -4.79 -18.07
N SER A 159 6.22 -4.73 -18.56
CA SER A 159 5.88 -5.13 -19.93
C SER A 159 6.60 -4.29 -20.98
N LYS A 160 6.82 -3.00 -20.73
CA LYS A 160 7.59 -2.12 -21.62
C LYS A 160 9.07 -2.53 -21.71
N LYS A 161 9.65 -3.06 -20.62
CA LYS A 161 11.08 -3.43 -20.57
C LYS A 161 11.33 -4.87 -21.02
N TYR A 162 10.46 -5.81 -20.62
CA TYR A 162 10.69 -7.26 -20.79
C TYR A 162 9.67 -7.94 -21.72
N GLY A 163 8.68 -7.21 -22.23
CA GLY A 163 7.59 -7.79 -23.02
C GLY A 163 6.55 -8.48 -22.12
N ASP A 164 5.82 -9.44 -22.71
CA ASP A 164 4.66 -10.11 -22.11
C ASP A 164 5.06 -11.32 -21.23
N ILE A 165 6.04 -11.12 -20.33
CA ILE A 165 6.58 -12.17 -19.46
C ILE A 165 5.85 -12.25 -18.11
N VAL A 166 5.11 -11.22 -17.71
CA VAL A 166 4.35 -11.15 -16.46
C VAL A 166 2.87 -11.09 -16.77
N THR A 167 2.05 -11.82 -16.03
CA THR A 167 0.58 -11.80 -16.12
C THR A 167 0.01 -11.21 -14.82
N PRO A 168 -0.69 -10.07 -14.88
CA PRO A 168 -1.39 -9.53 -13.72
C PRO A 168 -2.70 -10.29 -13.50
N ILE A 169 -2.94 -10.72 -12.26
CA ILE A 169 -4.10 -11.54 -11.87
C ILE A 169 -4.77 -10.91 -10.66
N PHE A 170 -6.10 -10.80 -10.72
CA PHE A 170 -6.96 -10.44 -9.61
C PHE A 170 -7.81 -11.66 -9.22
N ILE A 171 -7.82 -12.03 -7.93
CA ILE A 171 -8.64 -13.12 -7.40
C ILE A 171 -9.62 -12.53 -6.40
N THR A 172 -10.93 -12.73 -6.62
CA THR A 172 -11.92 -12.26 -5.65
C THR A 172 -11.90 -13.08 -4.36
N VAL A 173 -12.15 -12.41 -3.24
CA VAL A 173 -12.45 -13.05 -1.96
C VAL A 173 -13.95 -13.03 -1.64
N ASP A 174 -14.76 -12.45 -2.53
CA ASP A 174 -16.21 -12.33 -2.37
C ASP A 174 -17.00 -12.91 -3.56
N PRO A 175 -17.02 -14.21 -3.73
CA PRO A 175 -17.71 -14.84 -4.85
C PRO A 175 -19.24 -14.67 -4.81
N ASN A 176 -19.81 -14.21 -3.70
CA ASN A 176 -21.25 -14.00 -3.57
C ASN A 176 -21.72 -12.75 -4.34
N ARG A 177 -20.93 -11.68 -4.34
CA ARG A 177 -21.23 -10.43 -5.06
C ARG A 177 -20.47 -10.33 -6.37
N ASP A 178 -19.27 -10.86 -6.43
CA ASP A 178 -18.36 -10.74 -7.56
C ASP A 178 -18.62 -11.84 -8.60
N THR A 179 -19.65 -11.64 -9.40
CA THR A 179 -19.96 -12.52 -10.54
C THR A 179 -18.85 -12.43 -11.61
N VAL A 180 -18.79 -13.42 -12.52
CA VAL A 180 -17.86 -13.45 -13.67
C VAL A 180 -17.95 -12.15 -14.48
N ALA A 181 -19.16 -11.67 -14.77
CA ALA A 181 -19.38 -10.43 -15.51
C ALA A 181 -18.87 -9.19 -14.75
N GLN A 182 -19.15 -9.13 -13.44
CA GLN A 182 -18.72 -8.04 -12.58
C GLN A 182 -17.19 -7.94 -12.52
N ILE A 183 -16.52 -9.07 -12.33
CA ILE A 183 -15.05 -9.13 -12.29
C ILE A 183 -14.44 -8.74 -13.64
N ASN A 184 -15.01 -9.20 -14.73
CA ASN A 184 -14.56 -8.84 -16.08
C ASN A 184 -14.61 -7.33 -16.31
N TYR A 185 -15.75 -6.72 -16.00
CA TYR A 185 -15.93 -5.28 -16.11
C TYR A 185 -14.94 -4.52 -15.22
N TYR A 186 -14.82 -4.94 -13.96
CA TYR A 186 -13.94 -4.31 -12.98
C TYR A 186 -12.47 -4.41 -13.37
N CYS A 187 -11.96 -5.57 -13.71
CA CYS A 187 -10.57 -5.76 -14.11
C CYS A 187 -10.22 -4.98 -15.38
N LYS A 188 -11.11 -4.99 -16.40
CA LYS A 188 -10.88 -4.25 -17.64
C LYS A 188 -10.90 -2.74 -17.49
N SER A 189 -11.51 -2.20 -16.42
CA SER A 189 -11.46 -0.77 -16.12
C SER A 189 -10.06 -0.30 -15.70
N PHE A 190 -9.21 -1.19 -15.19
CA PHE A 190 -7.82 -0.90 -14.82
C PHE A 190 -6.86 -1.22 -15.96
N ASN A 191 -6.92 -2.45 -16.49
CA ASN A 191 -6.06 -2.87 -17.59
C ASN A 191 -6.71 -4.01 -18.38
N PRO A 192 -6.73 -3.96 -19.73
CA PRO A 192 -7.28 -5.02 -20.59
C PRO A 192 -6.62 -6.39 -20.40
N LYS A 193 -5.35 -6.41 -19.94
CA LYS A 193 -4.58 -7.64 -19.71
C LYS A 193 -4.72 -8.18 -18.28
N LEU A 194 -5.39 -7.47 -17.39
CA LEU A 194 -5.65 -7.93 -16.02
C LEU A 194 -6.68 -9.05 -16.05
N ILE A 195 -6.26 -10.24 -15.60
CA ILE A 195 -7.11 -11.43 -15.58
C ILE A 195 -7.83 -11.50 -14.23
N GLY A 196 -9.15 -11.40 -14.26
CA GLY A 196 -9.99 -11.58 -13.08
C GLY A 196 -10.42 -13.04 -12.90
N LEU A 197 -10.29 -13.56 -11.68
CA LEU A 197 -10.65 -14.93 -11.33
C LEU A 197 -11.66 -14.94 -10.20
N THR A 198 -12.65 -15.86 -10.31
CA THR A 198 -13.67 -16.13 -9.30
C THR A 198 -13.85 -17.67 -9.15
N GLY A 199 -14.85 -18.08 -8.42
CA GLY A 199 -15.19 -19.48 -8.25
C GLY A 199 -16.27 -19.68 -7.21
N THR A 200 -16.50 -20.90 -6.79
CA THR A 200 -17.35 -21.19 -5.64
C THR A 200 -16.68 -20.72 -4.36
N LYS A 201 -17.46 -20.51 -3.31
CA LYS A 201 -16.94 -20.10 -1.98
C LYS A 201 -15.82 -21.04 -1.49
N ASP A 202 -15.94 -22.34 -1.74
CA ASP A 202 -14.95 -23.32 -1.32
C ASP A 202 -13.65 -23.22 -2.13
N LEU A 203 -13.74 -22.98 -3.45
CA LEU A 203 -12.58 -22.78 -4.30
C LEU A 203 -11.81 -21.52 -3.93
N ILE A 204 -12.52 -20.43 -3.67
CA ILE A 204 -11.93 -19.17 -3.21
C ILE A 204 -11.27 -19.35 -1.83
N LYS A 205 -11.96 -19.99 -0.89
CA LYS A 205 -11.42 -20.30 0.44
C LYS A 205 -10.16 -21.18 0.35
N HIS A 206 -10.17 -22.15 -0.56
CA HIS A 206 -8.99 -22.98 -0.81
C HIS A 206 -7.82 -22.14 -1.36
N ALA A 207 -8.05 -21.32 -2.40
CA ALA A 207 -7.04 -20.45 -2.96
C ALA A 207 -6.49 -19.47 -1.91
N ALA A 208 -7.35 -18.79 -1.17
CA ALA A 208 -6.94 -17.88 -0.10
C ALA A 208 -6.07 -18.58 0.96
N LYS A 209 -6.42 -19.81 1.36
CA LYS A 209 -5.62 -20.62 2.30
C LYS A 209 -4.22 -20.95 1.75
N LEU A 210 -4.12 -21.31 0.47
CA LEU A 210 -2.83 -21.58 -0.19
C LEU A 210 -1.89 -20.37 -0.16
N PHE A 211 -2.43 -19.17 -0.35
CA PHE A 211 -1.67 -17.92 -0.32
C PHE A 211 -1.61 -17.29 1.08
N ARG A 212 -2.18 -17.94 2.10
CA ARG A 212 -2.27 -17.41 3.47
C ARG A 212 -2.93 -16.03 3.53
N VAL A 213 -3.92 -15.82 2.66
CA VAL A 213 -4.74 -14.61 2.65
C VAL A 213 -5.79 -14.75 3.74
N TYR A 214 -5.75 -13.83 4.70
CA TYR A 214 -6.83 -13.66 5.67
C TYR A 214 -7.91 -12.78 5.07
N TYR A 215 -9.14 -13.21 5.15
CA TYR A 215 -10.31 -12.37 4.87
C TYR A 215 -11.41 -12.70 5.88
N ASN A 216 -12.16 -11.67 6.27
CA ASN A 216 -13.29 -11.81 7.19
C ASN A 216 -14.48 -11.01 6.66
N GLU A 217 -15.62 -11.69 6.51
CA GLU A 217 -16.87 -11.07 6.14
C GLU A 217 -17.43 -10.39 7.41
N HIS A 218 -17.23 -9.08 7.56
CA HIS A 218 -17.97 -8.33 8.58
C HIS A 218 -19.40 -8.12 8.09
N ILE A 219 -20.27 -9.07 8.40
CA ILE A 219 -21.69 -8.80 8.39
C ILE A 219 -21.87 -7.73 9.46
N THR A 220 -22.12 -6.50 9.05
CA THR A 220 -22.56 -5.46 9.97
C THR A 220 -23.94 -5.89 10.47
N ASP A 221 -23.96 -6.69 11.53
CA ASP A 221 -25.09 -6.76 12.43
C ASP A 221 -25.22 -5.34 12.99
N MET A 222 -25.93 -4.48 12.26
CA MET A 222 -26.51 -3.30 12.86
C MET A 222 -27.45 -3.79 13.94
N GLY A 223 -26.85 -3.81 15.15
CA GLY A 223 -27.45 -4.31 16.35
C GLY A 223 -28.88 -3.84 16.51
N ASN A 224 -29.69 -4.78 16.90
CA ASN A 224 -30.99 -4.59 17.50
C ASN A 224 -32.09 -4.07 16.59
N THR A 225 -32.96 -4.91 16.33
CA THR A 225 -34.43 -4.86 16.30
C THR A 225 -34.95 -5.63 15.10
N ASN A 226 -35.87 -6.53 15.37
CA ASN A 226 -36.96 -7.15 14.61
C ASN A 226 -37.30 -6.56 13.21
N GLN A 227 -36.29 -6.20 12.41
CA GLN A 227 -36.51 -5.85 11.01
C GLN A 227 -36.27 -7.11 10.19
N THR A 228 -37.34 -7.59 9.58
CA THR A 228 -37.35 -8.57 8.49
C THR A 228 -36.16 -8.27 7.55
N VAL A 229 -35.25 -9.22 7.43
CA VAL A 229 -34.11 -9.16 6.50
C VAL A 229 -34.70 -8.99 5.10
N THR A 230 -34.80 -7.76 4.63
CA THR A 230 -35.11 -7.49 3.23
C THR A 230 -33.86 -7.84 2.42
N ASP A 231 -34.05 -8.47 1.24
CA ASP A 231 -32.97 -8.93 0.35
C ASP A 231 -31.91 -7.86 0.03
N GLN A 232 -32.24 -6.59 0.18
CA GLN A 232 -31.34 -5.45 -0.04
C GLN A 232 -30.24 -5.30 1.02
N ASN A 233 -30.44 -5.77 2.26
CA ASN A 233 -29.43 -5.68 3.33
C ASN A 233 -28.44 -6.86 3.34
N LYS A 234 -28.77 -7.94 2.65
CA LYS A 234 -27.95 -9.17 2.59
C LYS A 234 -26.58 -8.96 1.92
N TYR A 235 -26.46 -7.94 1.08
CA TYR A 235 -25.24 -7.67 0.30
C TYR A 235 -24.47 -6.42 0.78
N ASN A 236 -24.88 -5.80 1.87
CA ASN A 236 -24.23 -4.59 2.39
C ASN A 236 -23.25 -4.94 3.52
N TYR A 237 -22.13 -5.56 3.16
CA TYR A 237 -21.06 -5.90 4.09
C TYR A 237 -19.69 -5.50 3.54
N LEU A 238 -18.75 -5.23 4.43
CA LEU A 238 -17.33 -5.02 4.11
C LEU A 238 -16.54 -6.29 4.40
N ILE A 239 -15.48 -6.50 3.65
CA ILE A 239 -14.56 -7.62 3.85
C ILE A 239 -13.19 -7.04 4.19
N ASP A 240 -12.67 -7.37 5.37
CA ASP A 240 -11.27 -7.15 5.69
C ASP A 240 -10.44 -8.26 5.07
N HIS A 241 -9.43 -7.91 4.28
CA HIS A 241 -8.53 -8.87 3.67
C HIS A 241 -7.08 -8.40 3.68
N SER A 242 -6.15 -9.34 3.52
CA SER A 242 -4.73 -9.07 3.43
C SER A 242 -4.40 -8.26 2.17
N ILE A 243 -3.70 -7.13 2.34
CA ILE A 243 -3.31 -6.23 1.24
C ILE A 243 -1.90 -6.60 0.80
N ILE A 244 -1.80 -7.65 -0.02
CA ILE A 244 -0.54 -8.24 -0.43
C ILE A 244 -0.62 -8.64 -1.91
N HIS A 245 0.41 -8.29 -2.70
CA HIS A 245 0.62 -8.85 -4.03
C HIS A 245 1.61 -10.00 -3.92
N TYR A 246 1.35 -11.09 -4.62
CA TYR A 246 2.19 -12.29 -4.66
C TYR A 246 2.80 -12.45 -6.03
N LEU A 247 4.10 -12.69 -6.09
CA LEU A 247 4.80 -13.01 -7.33
C LEU A 247 5.09 -14.52 -7.40
N LEU A 248 4.64 -15.14 -8.48
CA LEU A 248 4.96 -16.51 -8.81
C LEU A 248 5.88 -16.55 -10.03
N ASP A 249 6.75 -17.56 -10.10
CA ASP A 249 7.61 -17.80 -11.25
C ASP A 249 6.88 -18.53 -12.40
N THR A 250 7.62 -18.83 -13.46
CA THR A 250 7.11 -19.53 -14.66
C THR A 250 6.64 -20.96 -14.40
N GLU A 251 6.99 -21.56 -13.26
CA GLU A 251 6.51 -22.88 -12.83
C GLU A 251 5.32 -22.77 -11.88
N GLY A 252 4.91 -21.55 -11.50
CA GLY A 252 3.85 -21.29 -10.52
C GLY A 252 4.31 -21.41 -9.06
N LYS A 253 5.62 -21.41 -8.80
CA LYS A 253 6.19 -21.40 -7.46
C LYS A 253 6.27 -19.98 -6.92
N PHE A 254 6.07 -19.84 -5.63
CA PHE A 254 6.18 -18.56 -4.92
C PHE A 254 7.63 -18.03 -4.98
N VAL A 255 7.76 -16.76 -5.40
CA VAL A 255 9.02 -16.03 -5.48
C VAL A 255 9.10 -14.99 -4.40
N ASP A 256 8.09 -14.11 -4.34
CA ASP A 256 8.13 -12.93 -3.47
C ASP A 256 6.72 -12.39 -3.19
N PHE A 257 6.63 -11.46 -2.23
CA PHE A 257 5.40 -10.74 -1.93
C PHE A 257 5.66 -9.25 -1.71
N PHE A 258 4.64 -8.43 -1.97
CA PHE A 258 4.70 -6.98 -1.82
C PHE A 258 3.50 -6.51 -1.01
N GLY A 259 3.76 -6.00 0.18
CA GLY A 259 2.73 -5.43 1.04
C GLY A 259 2.32 -4.01 0.62
N LYS A 260 1.30 -3.46 1.27
CA LYS A 260 0.76 -2.11 1.01
C LYS A 260 1.84 -1.02 0.99
N ASN A 261 2.83 -1.10 1.89
CA ASN A 261 3.89 -0.10 2.04
C ASN A 261 4.98 -0.17 0.96
N CYS A 262 4.98 -1.21 0.12
CA CYS A 262 5.92 -1.34 -0.98
C CYS A 262 5.55 -0.34 -2.09
N THR A 263 6.51 0.46 -2.50
CA THR A 263 6.30 1.47 -3.56
C THR A 263 6.31 0.83 -4.95
N ILE A 264 5.73 1.53 -5.94
CA ILE A 264 5.75 1.09 -7.35
C ILE A 264 7.18 0.83 -7.84
N ASN A 265 8.13 1.72 -7.52
CA ASN A 265 9.51 1.57 -7.97
C ASN A 265 10.19 0.37 -7.31
N GLU A 266 10.00 0.15 -6.01
CA GLU A 266 10.51 -1.04 -5.32
C GLU A 266 9.94 -2.34 -5.92
N MET A 267 8.64 -2.37 -6.25
CA MET A 267 8.05 -3.54 -6.92
C MET A 267 8.69 -3.78 -8.28
N VAL A 268 8.83 -2.73 -9.10
CA VAL A 268 9.44 -2.82 -10.43
C VAL A 268 10.88 -3.30 -10.33
N ASP A 269 11.67 -2.74 -9.42
CA ASP A 269 13.10 -3.08 -9.26
C ASP A 269 13.27 -4.54 -8.81
N ARG A 270 12.48 -4.99 -7.82
CA ARG A 270 12.54 -6.38 -7.33
C ARG A 270 12.07 -7.38 -8.39
N ILE A 271 10.97 -7.10 -9.08
CA ILE A 271 10.49 -7.97 -10.17
C ILE A 271 11.52 -7.99 -11.29
N SER A 272 12.09 -6.85 -11.67
CA SER A 272 13.13 -6.76 -12.70
C SER A 272 14.35 -7.64 -12.36
N GLN A 273 14.77 -7.64 -11.10
CA GLN A 273 15.88 -8.48 -10.65
C GLN A 273 15.59 -9.97 -10.87
N TYR A 274 14.38 -10.45 -10.50
CA TYR A 274 14.00 -11.85 -10.72
C TYR A 274 13.93 -12.21 -12.20
N LEU A 275 13.44 -11.29 -13.05
CA LEU A 275 13.39 -11.48 -14.48
C LEU A 275 14.78 -11.52 -15.11
N ASP A 276 15.68 -10.63 -14.71
CA ASP A 276 17.07 -10.60 -15.21
C ASP A 276 17.83 -11.88 -14.81
N GLU A 277 17.63 -12.39 -13.58
CA GLU A 277 18.21 -13.68 -13.12
C GLU A 277 17.64 -14.86 -13.96
N HIS A 278 16.35 -14.85 -14.24
CA HIS A 278 15.70 -15.88 -15.04
C HIS A 278 16.23 -15.89 -16.49
N ILE A 279 16.31 -14.73 -17.13
CA ILE A 279 16.83 -14.60 -18.51
C ILE A 279 18.30 -15.01 -18.58
N ALA A 280 19.09 -14.65 -17.58
CA ALA A 280 20.50 -15.06 -17.50
C ALA A 280 20.66 -16.58 -17.33
N SER A 281 19.75 -17.23 -16.62
CA SER A 281 19.76 -18.70 -16.44
C SER A 281 19.39 -19.47 -17.71
N GLN A 282 18.53 -18.90 -18.57
CA GLN A 282 18.14 -19.52 -19.83
C GLN A 282 19.20 -19.40 -20.94
N LYS A 283 20.18 -18.48 -20.80
CA LYS A 283 21.25 -18.28 -21.78
C LYS A 283 22.48 -19.18 -21.53
N LYS A 284 22.47 -19.94 -20.43
CA LYS A 284 23.51 -20.93 -20.09
C LYS A 284 23.11 -22.32 -20.56
#